data_a868e53c6ed098c420cfa659bbe4dc5e
#
_entry.id   a868e53c6ed098c420cfa659bbe4dc5e
#
_cell.length_a   1.000
_cell.length_b   1.000
_cell.length_c   1.000
_cell.angle_alpha   90.00
_cell.angle_beta   90.00
_cell.angle_gamma   90.00
#
_symmetry.space_group_name_H-M   'P 1'
#
loop_
_entity.id
_entity.type
_entity.pdbx_description
1 polymer ?
#
loop_
_entity_poly.entity_id
_entity_poly.type
_entity_poly.pdbx_seq_one_letter_code
_entity_poly.pdbx_strand_id
1 'polypeptide(L)'
;MPMTLDNFINKYMGKATDYDGVYNAQCVDLIKLYLRDCFGIRAGTWGNAVDYYRYFKNKNWAGYERMNEAFELIPNTPDFIPVKGDICVFGENFSKNHNNGHIGIATDKCTVNKLYIYDQNSKGKNDPMKISTYGYTSKNFLGVLRPKYNINKVEYFPKVDYRFVSIQDALVVKGIDGSFAYRKKIAKVNGISGYIGSAKQNTKLLLLMKQGKLIKP
;
A
#
# COMPACT_ATOMS: atom_id res chain seq x y z
N MET A 1 9.54 -0.90 -9.45
CA MET A 1 9.12 -2.13 -8.74
C MET A 1 8.50 -1.70 -7.42
N PRO A 2 7.43 -2.34 -6.97
CA PRO A 2 6.90 -2.07 -5.66
C PRO A 2 7.96 -2.31 -4.57
N MET A 3 7.93 -1.47 -3.55
CA MET A 3 8.85 -1.52 -2.42
C MET A 3 8.24 -2.41 -1.33
N THR A 4 9.04 -3.12 -0.55
CA THR A 4 8.54 -3.75 0.68
C THR A 4 8.23 -2.69 1.73
N LEU A 5 7.36 -3.02 2.69
CA LEU A 5 7.09 -2.12 3.80
C LEU A 5 8.37 -1.77 4.59
N ASP A 6 9.25 -2.74 4.82
CA ASP A 6 10.50 -2.48 5.56
C ASP A 6 11.41 -1.48 4.81
N ASN A 7 11.51 -1.61 3.48
CA ASN A 7 12.24 -0.64 2.65
C ASN A 7 11.56 0.73 2.65
N PHE A 8 10.22 0.77 2.67
CA PHE A 8 9.45 2.01 2.81
C PHE A 8 9.74 2.69 4.14
N ILE A 9 9.68 1.94 5.24
CA ILE A 9 9.98 2.45 6.59
C ILE A 9 11.40 3.00 6.63
N ASN A 10 12.40 2.25 6.17
CA ASN A 10 13.80 2.69 6.15
C ASN A 10 14.01 3.96 5.32
N LYS A 11 13.25 4.14 4.24
CA LYS A 11 13.33 5.31 3.36
C LYS A 11 12.78 6.58 4.01
N TYR A 12 11.67 6.46 4.74
CA TYR A 12 10.89 7.62 5.22
C TYR A 12 10.96 7.88 6.72
N MET A 13 11.41 6.93 7.53
CA MET A 13 11.57 7.11 8.98
C MET A 13 12.41 8.36 9.30
N GLY A 14 11.91 9.18 10.20
CA GLY A 14 12.56 10.43 10.62
C GLY A 14 12.44 11.60 9.62
N LYS A 15 11.68 11.43 8.55
CA LYS A 15 11.45 12.48 7.53
C LYS A 15 10.02 12.99 7.58
N ALA A 16 9.84 14.29 7.49
CA ALA A 16 8.58 14.93 7.18
C ALA A 16 8.47 15.03 5.66
N THR A 17 7.54 14.29 5.08
CA THR A 17 7.41 14.20 3.61
C THR A 17 6.09 14.77 3.15
N ASP A 18 6.17 15.73 2.24
CA ASP A 18 5.04 16.33 1.53
C ASP A 18 4.95 15.67 0.14
N TYR A 19 3.80 15.03 -0.14
CA TYR A 19 3.61 14.28 -1.38
C TYR A 19 3.25 15.17 -2.57
N ASP A 20 2.48 16.21 -2.33
CA ASP A 20 1.89 17.04 -3.38
C ASP A 20 2.32 18.52 -3.33
N GLY A 21 3.11 18.91 -2.33
CA GLY A 21 3.59 20.29 -2.15
C GLY A 21 2.55 21.22 -1.55
N VAL A 22 1.46 20.66 -0.96
CA VAL A 22 0.34 21.45 -0.46
C VAL A 22 0.14 21.23 1.04
N TYR A 23 0.08 22.30 1.81
CA TYR A 23 -0.14 22.30 3.28
C TYR A 23 0.97 21.66 4.12
N ASN A 24 2.19 21.49 3.57
CA ASN A 24 3.32 20.79 4.21
C ASN A 24 3.03 19.29 4.45
N ALA A 25 3.96 18.60 5.12
CA ALA A 25 3.86 17.17 5.40
C ALA A 25 2.64 16.82 6.27
N GLN A 26 1.61 16.24 5.67
CA GLN A 26 0.39 15.78 6.33
C GLN A 26 0.38 14.27 6.53
N CYS A 27 -0.44 13.77 7.46
CA CYS A 27 -0.57 12.34 7.68
C CYS A 27 -1.01 11.56 6.43
N VAL A 28 -1.86 12.17 5.58
CA VAL A 28 -2.29 11.59 4.30
C VAL A 28 -1.17 11.50 3.27
N ASP A 29 -0.15 12.37 3.33
CA ASP A 29 0.98 12.31 2.40
C ASP A 29 1.83 11.07 2.60
N LEU A 30 2.03 10.66 3.85
CA LEU A 30 2.69 9.39 4.16
C LEU A 30 1.93 8.21 3.54
N ILE A 31 0.61 8.23 3.60
CA ILE A 31 -0.22 7.18 3.00
C ILE A 31 -0.19 7.23 1.48
N LYS A 32 -0.22 8.42 0.86
CA LYS A 32 -0.06 8.57 -0.60
C LYS A 32 1.29 8.02 -1.08
N LEU A 33 2.36 8.27 -0.31
CA LEU A 33 3.69 7.69 -0.58
C LEU A 33 3.69 6.17 -0.43
N TYR A 34 3.05 5.65 0.62
CA TYR A 34 2.91 4.22 0.85
C TYR A 34 2.17 3.52 -0.28
N LEU A 35 1.04 4.07 -0.70
CA LEU A 35 0.27 3.59 -1.84
C LEU A 35 1.08 3.60 -3.14
N ARG A 36 1.84 4.68 -3.38
CA ARG A 36 2.68 4.79 -4.58
C ARG A 36 3.84 3.80 -4.57
N ASP A 37 4.58 3.74 -3.48
CA ASP A 37 5.86 3.03 -3.42
C ASP A 37 5.67 1.52 -3.20
N CYS A 38 4.69 1.13 -2.40
CA CYS A 38 4.45 -0.30 -2.11
C CYS A 38 3.40 -0.95 -3.03
N PHE A 39 2.46 -0.17 -3.59
CA PHE A 39 1.33 -0.73 -4.37
C PHE A 39 1.27 -0.21 -5.81
N GLY A 40 2.09 0.77 -6.17
CA GLY A 40 2.02 1.41 -7.50
C GLY A 40 0.74 2.23 -7.71
N ILE A 41 0.03 2.57 -6.63
CA ILE A 41 -1.19 3.36 -6.67
C ILE A 41 -0.83 4.84 -6.50
N ARG A 42 -1.06 5.64 -7.54
CA ARG A 42 -0.93 7.10 -7.45
C ARG A 42 -2.23 7.67 -6.91
N ALA A 43 -2.17 8.19 -5.69
CA ALA A 43 -3.29 8.89 -5.08
C ALA A 43 -3.44 10.29 -5.68
N GLY A 44 -4.69 10.68 -5.90
CA GLY A 44 -5.07 12.03 -6.25
C GLY A 44 -5.46 12.87 -5.03
N THR A 45 -6.31 13.86 -5.23
CA THR A 45 -6.95 14.63 -4.16
C THR A 45 -8.06 13.79 -3.53
N TRP A 46 -7.70 12.98 -2.54
CA TRP A 46 -8.57 11.98 -1.95
C TRP A 46 -9.14 12.36 -0.59
N GLY A 47 -9.22 13.65 -0.32
CA GLY A 47 -9.79 14.17 0.91
C GLY A 47 -8.88 14.04 2.14
N ASN A 48 -9.51 14.13 3.30
CA ASN A 48 -8.87 14.04 4.61
C ASN A 48 -8.61 12.58 5.04
N ALA A 49 -7.93 12.39 6.14
CA ALA A 49 -7.63 11.06 6.67
C ALA A 49 -8.88 10.19 6.87
N VAL A 50 -9.94 10.75 7.45
CA VAL A 50 -11.21 10.05 7.70
C VAL A 50 -11.91 9.62 6.41
N ASP A 51 -11.69 10.35 5.32
CA ASP A 51 -12.34 10.10 4.03
C ASP A 51 -11.83 8.81 3.37
N TYR A 52 -10.62 8.37 3.67
CA TYR A 52 -10.11 7.08 3.22
C TYR A 52 -11.00 5.92 3.67
N TYR A 53 -11.51 5.97 4.90
CA TYR A 53 -12.46 4.98 5.42
C TYR A 53 -13.87 5.17 4.83
N ARG A 54 -14.38 6.38 4.83
CA ARG A 54 -15.75 6.72 4.39
C ARG A 54 -15.98 6.40 2.92
N TYR A 55 -15.08 6.85 2.06
CA TYR A 55 -15.17 6.64 0.61
C TYR A 55 -15.01 5.18 0.24
N PHE A 56 -14.11 4.47 0.93
CA PHE A 56 -13.95 3.03 0.73
C PHE A 56 -15.22 2.27 1.12
N LYS A 57 -15.78 2.57 2.29
CA LYS A 57 -17.03 1.97 2.79
C LYS A 57 -18.21 2.23 1.83
N ASN A 58 -18.33 3.45 1.34
CA ASN A 58 -19.45 3.87 0.51
C ASN A 58 -19.23 3.57 -0.99
N LYS A 59 -18.06 3.03 -1.37
CA LYS A 59 -17.67 2.77 -2.76
C LYS A 59 -17.76 4.01 -3.66
N ASN A 60 -17.71 5.18 -3.05
CA ASN A 60 -17.88 6.48 -3.71
C ASN A 60 -16.56 7.24 -3.73
N TRP A 61 -15.66 6.81 -4.60
CA TRP A 61 -14.30 7.32 -4.64
C TRP A 61 -13.67 7.14 -6.03
N ALA A 62 -13.09 8.17 -6.60
CA ALA A 62 -12.39 8.07 -7.88
C ALA A 62 -11.22 7.05 -7.87
N GLY A 63 -10.70 6.74 -6.68
CA GLY A 63 -9.67 5.72 -6.47
C GLY A 63 -10.19 4.34 -6.05
N TYR A 64 -11.52 4.16 -5.93
CA TYR A 64 -12.12 2.97 -5.32
C TYR A 64 -11.66 1.67 -5.97
N GLU A 65 -11.73 1.54 -7.28
CA GLU A 65 -11.37 0.31 -7.99
C GLU A 65 -9.92 -0.12 -7.69
N ARG A 66 -8.98 0.84 -7.74
CA ARG A 66 -7.56 0.58 -7.46
C ARG A 66 -7.33 0.20 -6.01
N MET A 67 -8.00 0.90 -5.10
CA MET A 67 -7.93 0.61 -3.67
C MET A 67 -8.59 -0.73 -3.34
N ASN A 68 -9.78 -1.01 -3.90
CA ASN A 68 -10.49 -2.28 -3.69
C ASN A 68 -9.73 -3.49 -4.27
N GLU A 69 -8.96 -3.31 -5.33
CA GLU A 69 -8.08 -4.38 -5.84
C GLU A 69 -6.95 -4.72 -4.86
N ALA A 70 -6.42 -3.73 -4.15
CA ALA A 70 -5.23 -3.86 -3.31
C ALA A 70 -5.55 -4.05 -1.82
N PHE A 71 -6.70 -3.58 -1.36
CA PHE A 71 -7.08 -3.52 0.05
C PHE A 71 -8.48 -4.10 0.29
N GLU A 72 -8.72 -4.47 1.52
CA GLU A 72 -10.05 -4.72 2.07
C GLU A 72 -10.28 -3.82 3.28
N LEU A 73 -11.53 -3.41 3.50
CA LEU A 73 -11.93 -2.63 4.67
C LEU A 73 -12.30 -3.57 5.82
N ILE A 74 -11.63 -3.42 6.95
CA ILE A 74 -11.97 -4.15 8.16
C ILE A 74 -12.37 -3.11 9.23
N PRO A 75 -13.65 -3.07 9.61
CA PRO A 75 -14.10 -2.21 10.69
C PRO A 75 -13.48 -2.58 12.03
N ASN A 76 -13.32 -1.60 12.89
CA ASN A 76 -12.90 -1.83 14.26
C ASN A 76 -13.98 -2.61 15.04
N THR A 77 -13.55 -3.57 15.83
CA THR A 77 -14.35 -4.29 16.85
C THR A 77 -13.57 -4.32 18.17
N PRO A 78 -14.21 -4.63 19.32
CA PRO A 78 -13.52 -4.64 20.61
C PRO A 78 -12.24 -5.50 20.66
N ASP A 79 -12.23 -6.61 19.91
CA ASP A 79 -11.12 -7.57 19.91
C ASP A 79 -10.20 -7.45 18.67
N PHE A 80 -10.47 -6.47 17.81
CA PHE A 80 -9.71 -6.31 16.57
C PHE A 80 -8.29 -5.81 16.84
N ILE A 81 -7.29 -6.46 16.26
CA ILE A 81 -5.90 -6.05 16.32
C ILE A 81 -5.39 -5.81 14.91
N PRO A 82 -4.95 -4.58 14.58
CA PRO A 82 -4.29 -4.32 13.31
C PRO A 82 -3.00 -5.13 13.16
N VAL A 83 -2.72 -5.58 11.95
CA VAL A 83 -1.48 -6.26 11.61
C VAL A 83 -0.51 -5.33 10.88
N LYS A 84 0.77 -5.65 10.89
CA LYS A 84 1.81 -4.85 10.22
C LYS A 84 1.45 -4.58 8.76
N GLY A 85 1.37 -3.31 8.41
CA GLY A 85 1.04 -2.85 7.05
C GLY A 85 -0.40 -2.43 6.84
N ASP A 86 -1.29 -2.68 7.81
CA ASP A 86 -2.64 -2.13 7.76
C ASP A 86 -2.61 -0.60 7.77
N ILE A 87 -3.42 0.05 6.95
CA ILE A 87 -3.65 1.48 7.02
C ILE A 87 -4.71 1.75 8.10
N CYS A 88 -4.29 2.22 9.26
CA CYS A 88 -5.14 2.57 10.39
C CYS A 88 -5.81 3.92 10.14
N VAL A 89 -7.13 4.00 10.24
CA VAL A 89 -7.90 5.24 10.05
C VAL A 89 -8.64 5.61 11.33
N PHE A 90 -8.46 6.86 11.74
CA PHE A 90 -9.15 7.47 12.87
C PHE A 90 -10.16 8.50 12.39
N GLY A 91 -11.30 8.53 13.05
CA GLY A 91 -12.40 9.43 12.72
C GLY A 91 -12.16 10.88 13.15
N GLU A 92 -13.18 11.69 12.92
CA GLU A 92 -13.27 13.06 13.45
C GLU A 92 -13.06 13.05 14.96
N ASN A 93 -12.61 14.19 15.49
CA ASN A 93 -12.26 14.32 16.91
C ASN A 93 -11.05 13.50 17.39
N PHE A 94 -10.23 13.02 16.46
CA PHE A 94 -8.91 12.46 16.81
C PHE A 94 -8.07 13.49 17.57
N SER A 95 -8.17 14.74 17.19
CA SER A 95 -7.58 15.91 17.88
C SER A 95 -8.68 16.93 18.13
N LYS A 96 -8.62 17.62 19.29
CA LYS A 96 -9.63 18.59 19.73
C LYS A 96 -9.97 19.71 18.73
N ASN A 97 -9.10 19.95 17.76
CA ASN A 97 -9.22 21.07 16.84
C ASN A 97 -9.35 20.69 15.36
N HIS A 98 -9.48 19.40 15.01
CA HIS A 98 -9.46 18.99 13.62
C HIS A 98 -10.44 17.86 13.36
N ASN A 99 -11.43 18.10 12.51
CA ASN A 99 -12.39 17.10 12.03
C ASN A 99 -11.86 16.25 10.88
N ASN A 100 -10.56 16.34 10.57
CA ASN A 100 -9.95 15.64 9.45
C ASN A 100 -9.63 14.16 9.72
N GLY A 101 -9.73 13.74 10.99
CA GLY A 101 -9.27 12.43 11.42
C GLY A 101 -7.73 12.34 11.43
N HIS A 102 -7.22 11.12 11.51
CA HIS A 102 -5.80 10.81 11.39
C HIS A 102 -5.61 9.46 10.71
N ILE A 103 -4.40 9.23 10.16
CA ILE A 103 -4.12 8.02 9.40
C ILE A 103 -2.64 7.66 9.54
N GLY A 104 -2.36 6.35 9.58
CA GLY A 104 -0.99 5.84 9.68
C GLY A 104 -0.94 4.36 9.33
N ILE A 105 0.23 3.74 9.42
CA ILE A 105 0.48 2.35 9.05
C ILE A 105 0.77 1.55 10.30
N ALA A 106 0.04 0.46 10.54
CA ALA A 106 0.24 -0.39 11.71
C ALA A 106 1.62 -1.04 11.73
N THR A 107 2.20 -1.12 12.94
CA THR A 107 3.38 -1.93 13.21
C THR A 107 2.95 -3.36 13.60
N ASP A 108 3.93 -4.25 13.79
CA ASP A 108 3.75 -5.59 14.37
C ASP A 108 3.55 -5.59 15.90
N LYS A 109 3.55 -4.41 16.54
CA LYS A 109 3.45 -4.27 18.01
C LYS A 109 2.04 -3.91 18.49
N CYS A 110 1.06 -3.78 17.58
CA CYS A 110 -0.31 -3.49 17.96
C CYS A 110 -0.88 -4.59 18.86
N THR A 111 -1.66 -4.16 19.86
CA THR A 111 -2.36 -5.05 20.81
C THR A 111 -3.81 -4.61 20.92
N VAL A 112 -4.66 -5.37 21.57
CA VAL A 112 -6.07 -5.00 21.83
C VAL A 112 -6.22 -3.70 22.65
N ASN A 113 -5.19 -3.28 23.37
CA ASN A 113 -5.24 -2.06 24.20
C ASN A 113 -4.47 -0.89 23.62
N LYS A 114 -3.53 -1.14 22.71
CA LYS A 114 -2.62 -0.12 22.18
C LYS A 114 -2.34 -0.31 20.70
N LEU A 115 -2.45 0.77 19.96
CA LEU A 115 -2.02 0.88 18.57
C LEU A 115 -0.63 1.51 18.52
N TYR A 116 0.28 0.87 17.79
CA TYR A 116 1.59 1.40 17.45
C TYR A 116 1.64 1.56 15.95
N ILE A 117 1.65 2.81 15.48
CA ILE A 117 1.57 3.09 14.05
C ILE A 117 2.72 3.99 13.59
N TYR A 118 3.17 3.77 12.37
CA TYR A 118 4.01 4.72 11.65
C TYR A 118 3.11 5.83 11.14
N ASP A 119 3.34 7.05 11.60
CA ASP A 119 2.61 8.22 11.16
C ASP A 119 3.51 9.45 11.07
N GLN A 120 3.01 10.53 10.49
CA GLN A 120 3.60 11.85 10.52
C GLN A 120 2.54 12.90 10.83
N ASN A 121 2.95 14.12 11.15
CA ASN A 121 2.06 15.23 11.49
C ASN A 121 1.15 14.97 12.71
N SER A 122 1.56 14.07 13.60
CA SER A 122 0.78 13.72 14.79
C SER A 122 0.85 14.76 15.92
N LYS A 123 1.90 15.58 15.92
CA LYS A 123 2.12 16.66 16.90
C LYS A 123 2.13 18.05 16.30
N GLY A 124 1.81 18.20 15.04
CA GLY A 124 1.78 19.48 14.33
C GLY A 124 2.58 19.47 13.03
N LYS A 125 2.64 20.63 12.37
CA LYS A 125 3.24 20.78 11.04
C LYS A 125 4.67 20.25 10.98
N ASN A 126 4.95 19.47 9.95
CA ASN A 126 6.27 18.90 9.68
C ASN A 126 6.80 17.93 10.77
N ASP A 127 5.93 17.43 11.66
CA ASP A 127 6.30 16.35 12.55
C ASP A 127 6.64 15.10 11.71
N PRO A 128 7.90 14.60 11.79
CA PRO A 128 8.40 13.59 10.87
C PRO A 128 7.76 12.22 11.12
N MET A 129 7.88 11.32 10.14
CA MET A 129 7.47 9.94 10.29
C MET A 129 8.18 9.30 11.48
N LYS A 130 7.39 8.76 12.38
CA LYS A 130 7.83 8.06 13.60
C LYS A 130 6.83 6.98 13.98
N ILE A 131 7.14 6.22 15.03
CA ILE A 131 6.15 5.36 15.67
C ILE A 131 5.43 6.18 16.74
N SER A 132 4.13 6.34 16.57
CA SER A 132 3.23 6.94 17.56
C SER A 132 2.40 5.86 18.23
N THR A 133 1.97 6.14 19.46
CA THR A 133 1.17 5.22 20.27
C THR A 133 -0.17 5.84 20.62
N TYR A 134 -1.24 5.10 20.37
CA TYR A 134 -2.61 5.53 20.66
C TYR A 134 -3.36 4.47 21.47
N GLY A 135 -4.21 4.92 22.39
CA GLY A 135 -5.16 4.03 23.05
C GLY A 135 -6.25 3.61 22.07
N TYR A 136 -6.66 2.37 22.14
CA TYR A 136 -7.64 1.78 21.22
C TYR A 136 -9.00 2.47 21.23
N THR A 137 -9.47 2.84 22.41
CA THR A 137 -10.80 3.44 22.62
C THR A 137 -10.79 4.97 22.60
N SER A 138 -9.60 5.59 22.80
CA SER A 138 -9.53 7.01 23.16
C SER A 138 -9.53 7.97 21.96
N LYS A 139 -9.42 7.45 20.71
CA LYS A 139 -9.14 8.27 19.53
C LYS A 139 -10.05 8.01 18.34
N ASN A 140 -11.25 7.44 18.58
CA ASN A 140 -12.20 7.18 17.52
C ASN A 140 -11.59 6.37 16.36
N PHE A 141 -10.96 5.23 16.70
CA PHE A 141 -10.39 4.33 15.71
C PHE A 141 -11.50 3.63 14.92
N LEU A 142 -11.58 3.87 13.62
CA LEU A 142 -12.63 3.35 12.75
C LEU A 142 -12.37 1.94 12.25
N GLY A 143 -11.12 1.58 12.09
CA GLY A 143 -10.68 0.32 11.50
C GLY A 143 -9.52 0.52 10.54
N VAL A 144 -9.34 -0.44 9.64
CA VAL A 144 -8.19 -0.46 8.74
C VAL A 144 -8.57 -0.71 7.29
N LEU A 145 -7.69 -0.25 6.39
CA LEU A 145 -7.58 -0.79 5.04
C LEU A 145 -6.43 -1.78 5.04
N ARG A 146 -6.75 -3.07 4.95
CA ARG A 146 -5.78 -4.17 4.99
C ARG A 146 -5.30 -4.53 3.60
N PRO A 147 -3.98 -4.60 3.36
CA PRO A 147 -3.45 -5.13 2.11
C PRO A 147 -3.91 -6.57 1.84
N LYS A 148 -4.43 -6.84 0.65
CA LYS A 148 -4.86 -8.19 0.23
C LYS A 148 -3.71 -9.12 -0.12
N TYR A 149 -2.48 -8.60 -0.17
CA TYR A 149 -1.27 -9.39 -0.44
C TYR A 149 -0.12 -8.98 0.48
N ASN A 150 0.80 -9.91 0.71
CA ASN A 150 1.89 -9.71 1.65
C ASN A 150 2.94 -8.74 1.09
N ILE A 151 2.95 -7.50 1.58
CA ILE A 151 3.91 -6.44 1.23
C ILE A 151 5.23 -6.52 2.01
N ASN A 152 5.32 -7.42 2.98
CA ASN A 152 6.53 -7.59 3.78
C ASN A 152 7.53 -8.54 3.11
N LYS A 153 7.09 -9.29 2.12
CA LYS A 153 7.91 -10.25 1.39
C LYS A 153 7.66 -10.12 -0.11
N VAL A 154 8.64 -9.61 -0.84
CA VAL A 154 8.62 -9.66 -2.29
C VAL A 154 9.07 -11.05 -2.72
N GLU A 155 8.16 -11.83 -3.29
CA GLU A 155 8.49 -13.10 -3.91
C GLU A 155 8.77 -12.92 -5.40
N TYR A 156 9.84 -13.55 -5.85
CA TYR A 156 10.21 -13.52 -7.26
C TYR A 156 9.90 -14.85 -7.92
N PHE A 157 9.57 -14.81 -9.21
CA PHE A 157 9.55 -16.02 -10.03
C PHE A 157 10.96 -16.57 -10.20
N PRO A 158 11.08 -17.89 -10.38
CA PRO A 158 12.36 -18.51 -10.69
C PRO A 158 12.98 -17.88 -11.94
N LYS A 159 14.29 -17.67 -11.91
CA LYS A 159 15.05 -17.21 -13.07
C LYS A 159 14.93 -18.22 -14.22
N VAL A 160 14.86 -17.71 -15.44
CA VAL A 160 14.85 -18.52 -16.67
C VAL A 160 16.06 -18.23 -17.53
N ASP A 161 16.35 -19.18 -18.42
CA ASP A 161 17.44 -19.10 -19.38
C ASP A 161 17.21 -17.97 -20.40
N TYR A 162 18.29 -17.38 -20.89
CA TYR A 162 18.25 -16.32 -21.91
C TYR A 162 17.71 -16.79 -23.26
N ARG A 163 17.66 -18.09 -23.53
CA ARG A 163 17.09 -18.68 -24.75
C ARG A 163 15.58 -18.48 -24.90
N PHE A 164 14.84 -18.26 -23.82
CA PHE A 164 13.42 -17.97 -23.92
C PHE A 164 13.16 -16.66 -24.66
N VAL A 165 12.24 -16.68 -25.61
CA VAL A 165 11.81 -15.52 -26.41
C VAL A 165 10.38 -15.06 -26.03
N SER A 166 9.64 -15.91 -25.31
CA SER A 166 8.26 -15.66 -24.89
C SER A 166 8.14 -15.74 -23.36
N ILE A 167 7.52 -14.74 -22.75
CA ILE A 167 7.18 -14.77 -21.31
C ILE A 167 6.14 -15.88 -21.02
N GLN A 168 5.20 -16.14 -21.93
CA GLN A 168 4.21 -17.18 -21.76
C GLN A 168 4.89 -18.54 -21.64
N ASP A 169 5.78 -18.87 -22.58
CA ASP A 169 6.49 -20.16 -22.57
C ASP A 169 7.40 -20.29 -21.35
N ALA A 170 8.07 -19.21 -20.99
CA ALA A 170 8.93 -19.14 -19.80
C ALA A 170 8.16 -19.43 -18.51
N LEU A 171 6.93 -18.92 -18.38
CA LEU A 171 6.04 -19.22 -17.25
C LEU A 171 5.57 -20.67 -17.27
N VAL A 172 5.06 -21.14 -18.41
CA VAL A 172 4.51 -22.52 -18.56
C VAL A 172 5.56 -23.59 -18.28
N VAL A 173 6.79 -23.45 -18.78
CA VAL A 173 7.89 -24.37 -18.50
C VAL A 173 8.25 -24.44 -17.01
N LYS A 174 7.96 -23.39 -16.25
CA LYS A 174 8.11 -23.36 -14.79
C LYS A 174 6.87 -23.83 -14.02
N GLY A 175 5.86 -24.39 -14.71
CA GLY A 175 4.61 -24.83 -14.10
C GLY A 175 3.70 -23.67 -13.66
N ILE A 176 3.88 -22.49 -14.23
CA ILE A 176 3.17 -21.26 -13.85
C ILE A 176 2.12 -20.96 -14.93
N ASP A 177 0.96 -20.43 -14.52
CA ASP A 177 -0.07 -19.99 -15.46
C ASP A 177 0.47 -18.89 -16.40
N GLY A 178 0.56 -19.22 -17.69
CA GLY A 178 0.99 -18.30 -18.75
C GLY A 178 -0.16 -17.53 -19.40
N SER A 179 -1.39 -17.63 -18.89
CA SER A 179 -2.56 -16.96 -19.48
C SER A 179 -2.42 -15.44 -19.52
N PHE A 180 -3.17 -14.80 -20.42
CA PHE A 180 -3.23 -13.34 -20.48
C PHE A 180 -3.70 -12.73 -19.16
N ALA A 181 -4.72 -13.32 -18.53
CA ALA A 181 -5.27 -12.85 -17.27
C ALA A 181 -4.22 -12.87 -16.14
N TYR A 182 -3.42 -13.93 -16.07
CA TYR A 182 -2.38 -14.03 -15.05
C TYR A 182 -1.19 -13.11 -15.36
N ARG A 183 -0.76 -13.02 -16.62
CA ARG A 183 0.28 -12.05 -17.03
C ARG A 183 -0.14 -10.60 -16.77
N LYS A 184 -1.43 -10.26 -16.85
CA LYS A 184 -1.96 -8.95 -16.47
C LYS A 184 -1.75 -8.67 -14.97
N LYS A 185 -1.95 -9.67 -14.10
CA LYS A 185 -1.64 -9.57 -12.67
C LYS A 185 -0.15 -9.38 -12.43
N ILE A 186 0.68 -10.21 -13.07
CA ILE A 186 2.16 -10.08 -13.00
C ILE A 186 2.59 -8.68 -13.46
N ALA A 187 2.09 -8.19 -14.57
CA ALA A 187 2.43 -6.88 -15.12
C ALA A 187 2.10 -5.76 -14.12
N LYS A 188 0.96 -5.85 -13.45
CA LYS A 188 0.53 -4.87 -12.44
C LYS A 188 1.55 -4.75 -11.30
N VAL A 189 1.93 -5.87 -10.67
CA VAL A 189 2.89 -5.86 -9.54
C VAL A 189 4.31 -5.50 -9.95
N ASN A 190 4.63 -5.63 -11.25
CA ASN A 190 5.91 -5.25 -11.84
C ASN A 190 5.92 -3.83 -12.45
N GLY A 191 4.91 -3.00 -12.13
CA GLY A 191 4.86 -1.60 -12.52
C GLY A 191 4.61 -1.36 -14.03
N ILE A 192 3.96 -2.32 -14.70
CA ILE A 192 3.53 -2.19 -16.10
C ILE A 192 2.04 -1.88 -16.13
N SER A 193 1.71 -0.60 -16.14
CA SER A 193 0.32 -0.12 -16.24
C SER A 193 -0.25 -0.34 -17.65
N GLY A 194 -1.60 -0.44 -17.74
CA GLY A 194 -2.27 -0.59 -19.03
C GLY A 194 -1.82 -1.82 -19.82
N TYR A 195 -1.65 -2.96 -19.14
CA TYR A 195 -1.20 -4.18 -19.81
C TYR A 195 -2.26 -4.71 -20.79
N ILE A 196 -1.90 -4.75 -22.07
CA ILE A 196 -2.69 -5.29 -23.19
C ILE A 196 -2.00 -6.48 -23.87
N GLY A 197 -0.89 -6.98 -23.29
CA GLY A 197 -0.15 -8.11 -23.86
C GLY A 197 0.71 -7.77 -25.08
N SER A 198 1.03 -6.48 -25.29
CA SER A 198 1.89 -6.07 -26.42
C SER A 198 3.28 -6.74 -26.34
N ALA A 199 3.94 -6.87 -27.50
CA ALA A 199 5.29 -7.44 -27.59
C ALA A 199 6.26 -6.72 -26.62
N LYS A 200 6.22 -5.38 -26.58
CA LYS A 200 7.05 -4.57 -25.67
C LYS A 200 6.80 -4.87 -24.20
N GLN A 201 5.54 -5.05 -23.80
CA GLN A 201 5.18 -5.36 -22.41
C GLN A 201 5.62 -6.79 -22.04
N ASN A 202 5.37 -7.75 -22.92
CA ASN A 202 5.77 -9.13 -22.72
C ASN A 202 7.29 -9.29 -22.66
N THR A 203 8.04 -8.58 -23.53
CA THR A 203 9.51 -8.57 -23.50
C THR A 203 10.03 -8.00 -22.18
N LYS A 204 9.39 -6.96 -21.63
CA LYS A 204 9.79 -6.39 -20.34
C LYS A 204 9.59 -7.39 -19.18
N LEU A 205 8.48 -8.13 -19.17
CA LEU A 205 8.24 -9.19 -18.19
C LEU A 205 9.27 -10.31 -18.32
N LEU A 206 9.55 -10.74 -19.54
CA LEU A 206 10.53 -11.80 -19.80
C LEU A 206 11.93 -11.37 -19.35
N LEU A 207 12.33 -10.13 -19.61
CA LEU A 207 13.61 -9.60 -19.17
C LEU A 207 13.75 -9.60 -17.64
N LEU A 208 12.70 -9.18 -16.93
CA LEU A 208 12.68 -9.26 -15.48
C LEU A 208 12.81 -10.71 -14.98
N MET A 209 12.15 -11.67 -15.64
CA MET A 209 12.24 -13.08 -15.27
C MET A 209 13.64 -13.65 -15.53
N LYS A 210 14.26 -13.32 -16.67
CA LYS A 210 15.67 -13.66 -16.98
C LYS A 210 16.65 -13.13 -15.95
N GLN A 211 16.36 -11.95 -15.38
CA GLN A 211 17.17 -11.33 -14.33
C GLN A 211 16.88 -11.87 -12.93
N GLY A 212 15.84 -12.71 -12.75
CA GLY A 212 15.37 -13.13 -11.44
C GLY A 212 14.71 -12.02 -10.63
N LYS A 213 14.18 -11.00 -11.32
CA LYS A 213 13.55 -9.81 -10.73
C LYS A 213 12.05 -9.70 -11.03
N LEU A 214 11.45 -10.73 -11.64
CA LEU A 214 10.03 -10.75 -11.90
C LEU A 214 9.28 -11.09 -10.62
N ILE A 215 8.50 -10.14 -10.12
CA ILE A 215 7.73 -10.26 -8.87
C ILE A 215 6.48 -11.08 -9.12
N LYS A 216 6.18 -12.00 -8.20
CA LYS A 216 4.91 -12.75 -8.17
C LYS A 216 3.76 -11.82 -7.77
N PRO A 217 2.56 -11.97 -8.36
CA PRO A 217 1.38 -11.21 -7.97
C PRO A 217 0.76 -11.72 -6.66
#